data_0869809e1d651f80b595e9fa1a508b40
#
_entry.id   0869809e1d651f80b595e9fa1a508b40
#
_cell.length_a   1.000
_cell.length_b   1.000
_cell.length_c   1.000
_cell.angle_alpha   90.00
_cell.angle_beta   90.00
_cell.angle_gamma   90.00
#
_symmetry.space_group_name_H-M   'P 1'
#
loop_
_entity.id
_entity.type
_entity.pdbx_description
1 polymer ?
#
loop_
_entity_poly.entity_id
_entity_poly.type
_entity_poly.pdbx_seq_one_letter_code
_entity_poly.pdbx_strand_id
1 'polypeptide(L)'
;MDLRTGAFGLWAAASGDPARRALVRGIDGADSWATDLHKMLNVPYESALVAVRDGRALHGSMASAAPYLPAAGSDAALLPELQNSRRARGVAAWAALQQLGADGVAGLVDGCCDHAARLASLLQRGGATLVHPVVFNQALVRFCDDDDITAAVAAAAQRDGRCWVAATSYHGRAVIRLSVSCWATTDGDVDVAAKAILECVGLGARELFPGATC
;
A
#
# COMPACT_ATOMS: atom_id res chain seq x y z
N MET A 1 12.58 2.54 8.69
CA MET A 1 11.27 2.33 8.03
C MET A 1 10.20 2.81 9.01
N ASP A 2 9.37 3.76 8.64
CA ASP A 2 8.30 4.23 9.51
C ASP A 2 7.17 3.20 9.49
N LEU A 3 7.09 2.38 10.54
CA LEU A 3 6.06 1.34 10.70
C LEU A 3 4.66 1.91 10.99
N ARG A 4 4.53 3.24 11.15
CA ARG A 4 3.24 3.89 11.39
C ARG A 4 2.27 3.80 10.21
N THR A 5 2.74 3.36 9.06
CA THR A 5 1.90 3.05 7.90
C THR A 5 1.88 1.54 7.64
N GLY A 6 1.35 0.77 8.58
CA GLY A 6 1.23 -0.70 8.47
C GLY A 6 0.40 -1.23 7.29
N ALA A 7 -0.09 -0.31 6.42
CA ALA A 7 -0.91 -0.63 5.26
C ALA A 7 -0.27 -1.66 4.31
N PHE A 8 1.03 -1.52 4.05
CA PHE A 8 1.78 -2.40 3.15
C PHE A 8 3.01 -3.02 3.81
N GLY A 9 3.75 -2.26 4.63
CA GLY A 9 5.07 -2.66 5.10
C GLY A 9 5.13 -4.01 5.83
N LEU A 10 4.11 -4.34 6.60
CA LEU A 10 4.04 -5.61 7.33
C LEU A 10 3.94 -6.83 6.41
N TRP A 11 3.39 -6.67 5.22
CA TRP A 11 3.29 -7.75 4.24
C TRP A 11 4.65 -8.24 3.74
N ALA A 12 5.72 -7.47 3.94
CA ALA A 12 7.07 -7.93 3.67
C ALA A 12 7.43 -9.22 4.44
N ALA A 13 6.81 -9.47 5.60
CA ALA A 13 6.96 -10.72 6.34
C ALA A 13 6.50 -11.94 5.54
N ALA A 14 5.54 -11.78 4.65
CA ALA A 14 4.97 -12.85 3.84
C ALA A 14 5.66 -13.04 2.48
N SER A 15 6.61 -12.17 2.12
CA SER A 15 7.35 -12.26 0.85
C SER A 15 8.16 -13.56 0.74
N GLY A 16 8.24 -14.12 -0.46
CA GLY A 16 9.16 -15.21 -0.78
C GLY A 16 10.63 -14.76 -0.79
N ASP A 17 10.89 -13.47 -1.04
CA ASP A 17 12.22 -12.88 -1.09
C ASP A 17 12.79 -12.61 0.31
N PRO A 18 13.94 -13.24 0.70
CA PRO A 18 14.59 -12.99 1.99
C PRO A 18 14.98 -11.52 2.21
N ALA A 19 15.36 -10.78 1.15
CA ALA A 19 15.72 -9.37 1.26
C ALA A 19 14.50 -8.51 1.65
N ARG A 20 13.32 -8.80 1.08
CA ARG A 20 12.07 -8.15 1.47
C ARG A 20 11.67 -8.51 2.89
N ARG A 21 11.75 -9.78 3.28
CA ARG A 21 11.48 -10.19 4.68
C ARG A 21 12.39 -9.48 5.69
N ALA A 22 13.63 -9.18 5.32
CA ALA A 22 14.55 -8.47 6.19
C ALA A 22 14.11 -7.02 6.50
N LEU A 23 13.22 -6.42 5.70
CA LEU A 23 12.67 -5.06 5.94
C LEU A 23 11.86 -4.96 7.23
N VAL A 24 11.29 -6.06 7.69
CA VAL A 24 10.48 -6.13 8.92
C VAL A 24 11.23 -6.83 10.07
N ARG A 25 12.55 -6.92 10.01
CA ARG A 25 13.34 -7.50 11.10
C ARG A 25 13.11 -6.73 12.40
N GLY A 26 12.86 -7.45 13.50
CA GLY A 26 12.56 -6.87 14.81
C GLY A 26 11.08 -6.57 15.05
N ILE A 27 10.19 -6.95 14.12
CA ILE A 27 8.73 -6.78 14.29
C ILE A 27 8.19 -7.57 15.49
N ASP A 28 8.84 -8.69 15.82
CA ASP A 28 8.57 -9.53 16.98
C ASP A 28 8.82 -8.81 18.32
N GLY A 29 9.62 -7.74 18.31
CA GLY A 29 9.85 -6.83 19.44
C GLY A 29 8.73 -5.83 19.68
N ALA A 30 7.77 -5.64 18.76
CA ALA A 30 6.68 -4.68 18.92
C ALA A 30 5.61 -5.17 19.91
N ASP A 31 5.00 -4.26 20.66
CA ASP A 31 3.88 -4.56 21.55
C ASP A 31 2.56 -4.74 20.78
N SER A 32 2.42 -4.02 19.69
CA SER A 32 1.29 -4.19 18.77
C SER A 32 1.67 -3.74 17.35
N TRP A 33 0.96 -4.29 16.36
CA TRP A 33 1.01 -3.82 14.99
C TRP A 33 -0.33 -4.04 14.29
N ALA A 34 -0.58 -3.26 13.25
CA ALA A 34 -1.78 -3.37 12.43
C ALA A 34 -1.44 -3.30 10.96
N THR A 35 -2.25 -3.95 10.13
CA THR A 35 -2.16 -3.87 8.67
C THR A 35 -3.53 -3.91 8.03
N ASP A 36 -3.64 -3.24 6.87
CA ASP A 36 -4.87 -3.24 6.09
C ASP A 36 -4.95 -4.50 5.22
N LEU A 37 -5.98 -5.30 5.42
CA LEU A 37 -6.27 -6.47 4.59
C LEU A 37 -6.94 -6.07 3.27
N HIS A 38 -7.73 -4.98 3.30
CA HIS A 38 -8.38 -4.43 2.11
C HIS A 38 -7.43 -3.73 1.12
N LYS A 39 -6.14 -3.66 1.43
CA LYS A 39 -5.10 -3.16 0.52
C LYS A 39 -4.37 -4.32 -0.15
N MET A 40 -3.33 -4.86 0.48
CA MET A 40 -2.50 -5.91 -0.13
C MET A 40 -3.28 -7.20 -0.41
N LEU A 41 -4.10 -7.67 0.52
CA LEU A 41 -4.88 -8.91 0.35
C LEU A 41 -6.11 -8.75 -0.56
N ASN A 42 -6.45 -7.52 -0.95
CA ASN A 42 -7.58 -7.17 -1.82
C ASN A 42 -8.95 -7.68 -1.35
N VAL A 43 -9.14 -7.88 -0.05
CA VAL A 43 -10.46 -8.19 0.50
C VAL A 43 -11.35 -6.94 0.56
N PRO A 44 -12.68 -7.08 0.62
CA PRO A 44 -13.58 -5.93 0.64
C PRO A 44 -13.31 -4.95 1.80
N TYR A 45 -13.55 -3.68 1.55
CA TYR A 45 -13.59 -2.61 2.56
C TYR A 45 -14.66 -2.91 3.61
N GLU A 46 -14.48 -2.61 4.85
CA GLU A 46 -13.29 -2.21 5.57
C GLU A 46 -12.69 -3.45 6.24
N SER A 47 -11.45 -3.79 6.02
CA SER A 47 -10.86 -4.95 6.64
C SER A 47 -9.41 -4.67 7.03
N ALA A 48 -9.09 -4.93 8.29
CA ALA A 48 -7.75 -4.78 8.83
C ALA A 48 -7.48 -5.91 9.83
N LEU A 49 -6.21 -6.11 10.13
CA LEU A 49 -5.73 -7.03 11.15
C LEU A 49 -4.92 -6.23 12.17
N VAL A 50 -5.18 -6.47 13.46
CA VAL A 50 -4.35 -6.01 14.55
C VAL A 50 -3.79 -7.22 15.30
N ALA A 51 -2.53 -7.19 15.63
CA ALA A 51 -1.90 -8.14 16.53
C ALA A 51 -1.32 -7.40 17.73
N VAL A 52 -1.48 -7.98 18.90
CA VAL A 52 -1.00 -7.41 20.17
C VAL A 52 -0.26 -8.49 20.95
N ARG A 53 0.77 -8.08 21.67
CA ARG A 53 1.52 -8.97 22.57
C ARG A 53 0.69 -9.35 23.81
N ASP A 54 -0.02 -8.38 24.38
CA ASP A 54 -0.88 -8.58 25.55
C ASP A 54 -2.37 -8.47 25.17
N GLY A 55 -2.99 -9.62 24.92
CA GLY A 55 -4.42 -9.69 24.63
C GLY A 55 -5.31 -9.20 25.78
N ARG A 56 -4.85 -9.31 27.05
CA ARG A 56 -5.62 -8.83 28.22
C ARG A 56 -5.68 -7.31 28.24
N ALA A 57 -4.58 -6.63 27.89
CA ALA A 57 -4.56 -5.17 27.78
C ALA A 57 -5.54 -4.69 26.68
N LEU A 58 -5.57 -5.37 25.53
CA LEU A 58 -6.53 -5.06 24.46
C LEU A 58 -7.97 -5.29 24.94
N HIS A 59 -8.28 -6.43 25.56
CA HIS A 59 -9.60 -6.69 26.12
C HIS A 59 -10.01 -5.65 27.15
N GLY A 60 -9.12 -5.30 28.08
CA GLY A 60 -9.40 -4.30 29.11
C GLY A 60 -9.68 -2.90 28.54
N SER A 61 -9.00 -2.50 27.45
CA SER A 61 -9.19 -1.20 26.80
C SER A 61 -10.47 -1.10 25.95
N MET A 62 -10.98 -2.23 25.43
CA MET A 62 -12.12 -2.27 24.51
C MET A 62 -13.40 -2.86 25.16
N ALA A 63 -13.32 -3.35 26.40
CA ALA A 63 -14.44 -3.99 27.06
C ALA A 63 -15.59 -2.99 27.29
N SER A 64 -16.79 -3.38 26.86
CA SER A 64 -18.03 -2.71 27.22
C SER A 64 -18.83 -3.63 28.17
N ALA A 65 -19.38 -3.05 29.23
CA ALA A 65 -20.22 -3.78 30.18
C ALA A 65 -21.70 -3.65 29.83
N ALA A 66 -22.37 -4.80 29.67
CA ALA A 66 -23.83 -4.84 29.59
C ALA A 66 -24.31 -6.15 30.24
N PRO A 67 -25.52 -6.19 30.84
CA PRO A 67 -26.03 -7.38 31.56
C PRO A 67 -26.12 -8.64 30.71
N TYR A 68 -26.20 -8.50 29.40
CA TYR A 68 -26.31 -9.60 28.42
C TYR A 68 -24.98 -9.97 27.76
N LEU A 69 -23.88 -9.26 28.05
CA LEU A 69 -22.57 -9.57 27.53
C LEU A 69 -21.82 -10.51 28.49
N PRO A 70 -21.03 -11.45 27.95
CA PRO A 70 -20.16 -12.27 28.79
C PRO A 70 -19.24 -11.40 29.63
N ALA A 71 -18.90 -11.87 30.84
CA ALA A 71 -17.97 -11.17 31.71
C ALA A 71 -16.61 -10.96 31.01
N ALA A 72 -16.01 -9.81 31.21
CA ALA A 72 -14.68 -9.52 30.67
C ALA A 72 -13.68 -10.59 31.14
N GLY A 73 -12.97 -11.19 30.17
CA GLY A 73 -12.01 -12.27 30.43
C GLY A 73 -12.57 -13.69 30.41
N SER A 74 -13.86 -13.91 30.09
CA SER A 74 -14.37 -15.25 29.78
C SER A 74 -13.93 -15.68 28.38
N ASP A 75 -13.77 -17.00 28.14
CA ASP A 75 -13.44 -17.54 26.80
C ASP A 75 -14.55 -17.25 25.76
N ALA A 76 -15.74 -16.91 26.22
CA ALA A 76 -16.88 -16.51 25.41
C ALA A 76 -16.94 -14.98 25.17
N ALA A 77 -15.97 -14.21 25.70
CA ALA A 77 -15.93 -12.78 25.49
C ALA A 77 -15.78 -12.48 23.98
N LEU A 78 -16.65 -11.63 23.47
CA LEU A 78 -16.55 -11.13 22.10
C LEU A 78 -15.17 -10.51 21.89
N LEU A 79 -14.63 -10.65 20.68
CA LEU A 79 -13.39 -10.00 20.30
C LEU A 79 -13.47 -8.50 20.65
N PRO A 80 -12.42 -7.93 21.27
CA PRO A 80 -12.42 -6.56 21.73
C PRO A 80 -12.42 -5.62 20.52
N GLU A 81 -13.58 -5.08 20.20
CA GLU A 81 -13.77 -4.15 19.11
C GLU A 81 -14.71 -3.02 19.53
N LEU A 82 -14.55 -1.85 18.90
CA LEU A 82 -15.38 -0.67 19.16
C LEU A 82 -16.85 -0.85 18.72
N GLN A 83 -17.14 -1.84 17.87
CA GLN A 83 -18.48 -2.10 17.33
C GLN A 83 -18.97 -3.48 17.77
N ASN A 84 -20.07 -3.53 18.51
CA ASN A 84 -20.68 -4.79 18.94
C ASN A 84 -21.35 -5.53 17.78
N SER A 85 -22.17 -4.83 17.00
CA SER A 85 -22.82 -5.40 15.82
C SER A 85 -22.17 -4.84 14.56
N ARG A 86 -21.58 -5.72 13.75
CA ARG A 86 -20.82 -5.31 12.58
C ARG A 86 -20.85 -6.35 11.47
N ARG A 87 -20.45 -5.93 10.27
CA ARG A 87 -20.18 -6.85 9.18
C ARG A 87 -19.10 -7.87 9.57
N ALA A 88 -19.26 -9.12 9.20
CA ALA A 88 -18.30 -10.20 9.44
C ALA A 88 -17.08 -10.10 8.51
N ARG A 89 -16.25 -9.07 8.67
CA ARG A 89 -15.11 -8.75 7.79
C ARG A 89 -14.06 -9.86 7.74
N GLY A 90 -13.92 -10.60 8.83
CA GLY A 90 -12.98 -11.72 8.93
C GLY A 90 -13.28 -12.88 7.97
N VAL A 91 -14.53 -13.07 7.56
CA VAL A 91 -14.92 -14.15 6.64
C VAL A 91 -14.24 -13.98 5.27
N ALA A 92 -14.28 -12.78 4.70
CA ALA A 92 -13.62 -12.51 3.42
C ALA A 92 -12.08 -12.66 3.51
N ALA A 93 -11.49 -12.19 4.62
CA ALA A 93 -10.06 -12.34 4.87
C ALA A 93 -9.67 -13.81 5.02
N TRP A 94 -10.44 -14.58 5.79
CA TRP A 94 -10.22 -16.01 5.96
C TRP A 94 -10.33 -16.75 4.61
N ALA A 95 -11.36 -16.47 3.82
CA ALA A 95 -11.56 -17.12 2.52
C ALA A 95 -10.40 -16.83 1.55
N ALA A 96 -9.93 -15.58 1.49
CA ALA A 96 -8.78 -15.19 0.67
C ALA A 96 -7.50 -15.92 1.12
N LEU A 97 -7.23 -15.97 2.42
CA LEU A 97 -6.06 -16.66 2.96
C LEU A 97 -6.13 -18.18 2.73
N GLN A 98 -7.30 -18.79 2.86
CA GLN A 98 -7.50 -20.22 2.56
C GLN A 98 -7.28 -20.53 1.08
N GLN A 99 -7.79 -19.67 0.20
CA GLN A 99 -7.63 -19.83 -1.25
C GLN A 99 -6.18 -19.66 -1.71
N LEU A 100 -5.47 -18.66 -1.18
CA LEU A 100 -4.11 -18.34 -1.58
C LEU A 100 -3.07 -19.27 -0.93
N GLY A 101 -3.27 -19.64 0.33
CA GLY A 101 -2.24 -20.28 1.13
C GLY A 101 -1.02 -19.38 1.33
N ALA A 102 0.03 -19.92 1.92
CA ALA A 102 1.27 -19.16 2.15
C ALA A 102 1.95 -18.75 0.85
N ASP A 103 2.02 -19.69 -0.11
CA ASP A 103 2.69 -19.44 -1.41
C ASP A 103 1.94 -18.43 -2.27
N GLY A 104 0.61 -18.48 -2.27
CA GLY A 104 -0.20 -17.50 -3.01
C GLY A 104 -0.10 -16.11 -2.41
N VAL A 105 -0.04 -15.98 -1.09
CA VAL A 105 0.20 -14.68 -0.42
C VAL A 105 1.61 -14.16 -0.73
N ALA A 106 2.63 -15.02 -0.68
CA ALA A 106 3.98 -14.64 -1.06
C ALA A 106 4.05 -14.17 -2.51
N GLY A 107 3.45 -14.92 -3.44
CA GLY A 107 3.39 -14.55 -4.86
C GLY A 107 2.67 -13.23 -5.10
N LEU A 108 1.57 -12.95 -4.38
CA LEU A 108 0.87 -11.67 -4.45
C LEU A 108 1.76 -10.51 -4.00
N VAL A 109 2.43 -10.66 -2.86
CA VAL A 109 3.33 -9.63 -2.31
C VAL A 109 4.50 -9.37 -3.25
N ASP A 110 5.15 -10.43 -3.71
CA ASP A 110 6.32 -10.33 -4.59
C ASP A 110 5.95 -9.78 -5.96
N GLY A 111 4.84 -10.21 -6.56
CA GLY A 111 4.34 -9.67 -7.82
C GLY A 111 4.06 -8.17 -7.74
N CYS A 112 3.41 -7.69 -6.68
CA CYS A 112 3.20 -6.25 -6.47
C CYS A 112 4.52 -5.48 -6.36
N CYS A 113 5.53 -6.04 -5.69
CA CYS A 113 6.84 -5.43 -5.56
C CYS A 113 7.59 -5.39 -6.90
N ASP A 114 7.55 -6.47 -7.66
CA ASP A 114 8.21 -6.58 -8.97
C ASP A 114 7.58 -5.62 -9.99
N HIS A 115 6.24 -5.52 -10.01
CA HIS A 115 5.54 -4.54 -10.83
C HIS A 115 5.88 -3.09 -10.44
N ALA A 116 6.01 -2.78 -9.14
CA ALA A 116 6.42 -1.44 -8.70
C ALA A 116 7.85 -1.11 -9.14
N ALA A 117 8.78 -2.06 -9.03
CA ALA A 117 10.15 -1.91 -9.49
C ALA A 117 10.22 -1.76 -11.02
N ARG A 118 9.45 -2.56 -11.77
CA ARG A 118 9.33 -2.45 -13.23
C ARG A 118 8.80 -1.08 -13.64
N LEU A 119 7.70 -0.61 -13.04
CA LEU A 119 7.12 0.71 -13.33
C LEU A 119 8.12 1.83 -13.08
N ALA A 120 8.79 1.83 -11.92
CA ALA A 120 9.82 2.80 -11.61
C ALA A 120 10.98 2.79 -12.62
N SER A 121 11.44 1.61 -13.03
CA SER A 121 12.48 1.45 -14.04
C SER A 121 12.06 1.99 -15.41
N LEU A 122 10.82 1.74 -15.84
CA LEU A 122 10.28 2.28 -17.10
C LEU A 122 10.24 3.81 -17.07
N LEU A 123 9.76 4.40 -15.98
CA LEU A 123 9.70 5.85 -15.80
C LEU A 123 11.09 6.49 -15.75
N GLN A 124 12.07 5.87 -15.06
CA GLN A 124 13.45 6.35 -15.05
C GLN A 124 14.08 6.37 -16.44
N ARG A 125 13.86 5.33 -17.24
CA ARG A 125 14.32 5.31 -18.65
C ARG A 125 13.65 6.40 -19.49
N GLY A 126 12.45 6.83 -19.11
CA GLY A 126 11.72 7.93 -19.72
C GLY A 126 12.03 9.32 -19.14
N GLY A 127 13.06 9.45 -18.29
CA GLY A 127 13.50 10.74 -17.75
C GLY A 127 12.99 11.09 -16.36
N ALA A 128 12.21 10.22 -15.69
CA ALA A 128 11.82 10.47 -14.30
C ALA A 128 13.00 10.29 -13.34
N THR A 129 13.06 11.13 -12.32
CA THR A 129 13.97 10.96 -11.19
C THR A 129 13.30 10.13 -10.10
N LEU A 130 13.91 9.00 -9.74
CA LEU A 130 13.48 8.20 -8.60
C LEU A 130 14.01 8.83 -7.32
N VAL A 131 13.11 9.13 -6.37
CA VAL A 131 13.47 9.81 -5.12
C VAL A 131 14.22 8.87 -4.16
N HIS A 132 13.83 7.59 -4.16
CA HIS A 132 14.48 6.53 -3.39
C HIS A 132 14.47 5.21 -4.16
N PRO A 133 15.40 4.29 -3.88
CA PRO A 133 15.32 2.92 -4.39
C PRO A 133 13.97 2.29 -4.04
N VAL A 134 13.39 1.55 -4.96
CA VAL A 134 12.16 0.79 -4.70
C VAL A 134 12.52 -0.43 -3.86
N VAL A 135 12.06 -0.44 -2.62
CA VAL A 135 12.34 -1.53 -1.67
C VAL A 135 11.13 -2.45 -1.45
N PHE A 136 9.94 -1.96 -1.80
CA PHE A 136 8.68 -2.70 -1.67
C PHE A 136 7.72 -2.32 -2.81
N ASN A 137 6.42 -2.30 -2.60
CA ASN A 137 5.39 -2.10 -3.62
C ASN A 137 5.09 -0.63 -3.96
N GLN A 138 5.93 0.30 -3.55
CA GLN A 138 5.74 1.74 -3.80
C GLN A 138 7.00 2.39 -4.35
N ALA A 139 6.82 3.39 -5.22
CA ALA A 139 7.87 4.26 -5.71
C ALA A 139 7.46 5.72 -5.61
N LEU A 140 8.46 6.60 -5.44
CA LEU A 140 8.30 8.05 -5.51
C LEU A 140 9.12 8.57 -6.67
N VAL A 141 8.48 9.25 -7.60
CA VAL A 141 9.13 9.82 -8.79
C VAL A 141 8.86 11.31 -8.92
N ARG A 142 9.78 12.00 -9.60
CA ARG A 142 9.69 13.40 -9.94
C ARG A 142 10.03 13.58 -11.43
N PHE A 143 9.58 14.68 -12.00
CA PHE A 143 9.89 15.05 -13.36
C PHE A 143 10.57 16.42 -13.39
N CYS A 144 11.59 16.58 -14.25
CA CYS A 144 12.34 17.82 -14.54
C CYS A 144 12.92 18.51 -13.28
N ASP A 145 13.01 17.83 -12.15
CA ASP A 145 13.35 18.36 -10.82
C ASP A 145 12.50 19.59 -10.39
N ASP A 146 11.30 19.72 -10.95
CA ASP A 146 10.37 20.82 -10.80
C ASP A 146 9.08 20.34 -10.12
N ASP A 147 8.59 21.11 -9.13
CA ASP A 147 7.41 20.76 -8.35
C ASP A 147 6.12 20.98 -9.14
N ASP A 148 6.04 22.07 -9.91
CA ASP A 148 4.84 22.41 -10.69
C ASP A 148 4.69 21.44 -11.86
N ILE A 149 5.78 21.10 -12.55
CA ILE A 149 5.78 20.08 -13.61
C ILE A 149 5.38 18.73 -13.04
N THR A 150 5.95 18.33 -11.90
CA THR A 150 5.60 17.04 -11.25
C THR A 150 4.12 16.98 -10.90
N ALA A 151 3.55 18.04 -10.35
CA ALA A 151 2.12 18.13 -10.04
C ALA A 151 1.24 18.13 -11.29
N ALA A 152 1.66 18.87 -12.35
CA ALA A 152 0.94 18.92 -13.61
C ALA A 152 0.91 17.57 -14.33
N VAL A 153 2.01 16.82 -14.30
CA VAL A 153 2.07 15.44 -14.84
C VAL A 153 1.07 14.53 -14.12
N ALA A 154 0.99 14.59 -12.79
CA ALA A 154 0.01 13.80 -12.04
C ALA A 154 -1.43 14.17 -12.42
N ALA A 155 -1.74 15.46 -12.53
CA ALA A 155 -3.05 15.94 -12.92
C ALA A 155 -3.40 15.54 -14.37
N ALA A 156 -2.44 15.60 -15.28
CA ALA A 156 -2.61 15.17 -16.66
C ALA A 156 -2.88 13.66 -16.76
N ALA A 157 -2.14 12.84 -16.01
CA ALA A 157 -2.33 11.40 -15.97
C ALA A 157 -3.72 11.00 -15.41
N GLN A 158 -4.24 11.75 -14.42
CA GLN A 158 -5.60 11.57 -13.93
C GLN A 158 -6.67 11.93 -14.97
N ARG A 159 -6.46 12.99 -15.76
CA ARG A 159 -7.36 13.36 -16.87
C ARG A 159 -7.31 12.37 -18.01
N ASP A 160 -6.14 11.81 -18.31
CA ASP A 160 -5.96 10.77 -19.32
C ASP A 160 -6.75 9.49 -19.01
N GLY A 161 -6.81 9.09 -17.73
CA GLY A 161 -7.67 8.03 -17.22
C GLY A 161 -7.15 6.61 -17.44
N ARG A 162 -6.02 6.39 -18.14
CA ARG A 162 -5.41 5.05 -18.31
C ARG A 162 -4.79 4.51 -17.02
N CYS A 163 -4.39 5.39 -16.10
CA CYS A 163 -3.91 5.03 -14.79
C CYS A 163 -4.28 6.08 -13.75
N TRP A 164 -4.25 5.70 -12.48
CA TRP A 164 -4.46 6.62 -11.38
C TRP A 164 -3.16 6.81 -10.60
N VAL A 165 -2.69 8.05 -10.53
CA VAL A 165 -1.54 8.46 -9.73
C VAL A 165 -1.89 9.70 -8.92
N ALA A 166 -1.20 9.92 -7.79
CA ALA A 166 -1.45 11.07 -6.93
C ALA A 166 -0.16 11.85 -6.70
N ALA A 167 -0.21 13.17 -6.90
CA ALA A 167 0.83 14.06 -6.39
C ALA A 167 0.71 14.13 -4.86
N THR A 168 1.85 14.14 -4.19
CA THR A 168 1.98 14.33 -2.74
C THR A 168 3.24 15.11 -2.44
N SER A 169 3.47 15.45 -1.17
CA SER A 169 4.71 16.09 -0.76
C SER A 169 5.60 15.10 0.00
N TYR A 170 6.89 15.11 -0.33
CA TYR A 170 7.94 14.36 0.38
C TYR A 170 9.14 15.27 0.64
N HIS A 171 9.48 15.48 1.92
CA HIS A 171 10.49 16.48 2.35
C HIS A 171 10.29 17.87 1.75
N GLY A 172 9.04 18.33 1.69
CA GLY A 172 8.70 19.65 1.17
C GLY A 172 8.69 19.78 -0.35
N ARG A 173 8.95 18.70 -1.09
CA ARG A 173 8.98 18.67 -2.57
C ARG A 173 7.84 17.85 -3.14
N ALA A 174 7.26 18.28 -4.25
CA ALA A 174 6.24 17.52 -4.94
C ALA A 174 6.79 16.22 -5.51
N VAL A 175 6.09 15.13 -5.30
CA VAL A 175 6.40 13.80 -5.84
C VAL A 175 5.13 13.12 -6.34
N ILE A 176 5.25 12.25 -7.33
CA ILE A 176 4.19 11.31 -7.70
C ILE A 176 4.45 10.01 -6.94
N ARG A 177 3.48 9.60 -6.14
CA ARG A 177 3.50 8.31 -5.46
C ARG A 177 2.81 7.25 -6.32
N LEU A 178 3.57 6.23 -6.65
CA LEU A 178 3.10 5.03 -7.33
C LEU A 178 2.93 3.92 -6.31
N SER A 179 1.79 3.23 -6.32
CA SER A 179 1.50 2.12 -5.40
C SER A 179 0.89 0.98 -6.20
N VAL A 180 1.52 -0.17 -6.18
CA VAL A 180 1.00 -1.38 -6.82
C VAL A 180 0.52 -2.32 -5.71
N SER A 181 -0.78 -2.64 -5.70
CA SER A 181 -1.39 -3.47 -4.66
C SER A 181 -2.59 -4.29 -5.15
N CYS A 182 -2.80 -4.38 -6.47
CA CYS A 182 -3.89 -5.15 -7.04
C CYS A 182 -3.37 -6.52 -7.50
N TRP A 183 -4.06 -7.58 -7.08
CA TRP A 183 -3.75 -8.97 -7.47
C TRP A 183 -3.83 -9.21 -8.98
N ALA A 184 -4.67 -8.44 -9.68
CA ALA A 184 -4.89 -8.58 -11.11
C ALA A 184 -3.92 -7.76 -11.97
N THR A 185 -3.00 -6.99 -11.36
CA THR A 185 -2.01 -6.21 -12.11
C THR A 185 -1.10 -7.12 -12.92
N THR A 186 -0.96 -6.82 -14.20
CA THR A 186 -0.09 -7.53 -15.14
C THR A 186 1.05 -6.64 -15.62
N ASP A 187 2.07 -7.23 -16.24
CA ASP A 187 3.15 -6.47 -16.92
C ASP A 187 2.58 -5.51 -17.99
N GLY A 188 1.52 -5.93 -18.69
CA GLY A 188 0.85 -5.08 -19.68
C GLY A 188 0.22 -3.83 -19.06
N ASP A 189 -0.40 -3.96 -17.88
CA ASP A 189 -0.96 -2.81 -17.15
C ASP A 189 0.14 -1.85 -16.70
N VAL A 190 1.28 -2.39 -16.26
CA VAL A 190 2.46 -1.59 -15.90
C VAL A 190 3.01 -0.83 -17.10
N ASP A 191 3.09 -1.45 -18.27
CA ASP A 191 3.56 -0.82 -19.51
C ASP A 191 2.60 0.29 -19.97
N VAL A 192 1.29 0.06 -19.89
CA VAL A 192 0.26 1.07 -20.20
C VAL A 192 0.38 2.25 -19.23
N ALA A 193 0.52 2.00 -17.93
CA ALA A 193 0.64 3.06 -16.93
C ALA A 193 1.93 3.88 -17.14
N ALA A 194 3.07 3.23 -17.36
CA ALA A 194 4.33 3.91 -17.64
C ALA A 194 4.22 4.81 -18.87
N LYS A 195 3.68 4.28 -19.98
CA LYS A 195 3.46 5.03 -21.21
C LYS A 195 2.55 6.22 -21.00
N ALA A 196 1.41 6.04 -20.31
CA ALA A 196 0.46 7.10 -20.03
C ALA A 196 1.11 8.25 -19.23
N ILE A 197 1.87 7.94 -18.18
CA ILE A 197 2.56 8.95 -17.37
C ILE A 197 3.60 9.71 -18.21
N LEU A 198 4.43 8.99 -18.99
CA LEU A 198 5.47 9.61 -19.82
C LEU A 198 4.90 10.51 -20.93
N GLU A 199 3.79 10.12 -21.55
CA GLU A 199 3.10 10.97 -22.52
C GLU A 199 2.57 12.27 -21.88
N CYS A 200 2.15 12.22 -20.61
CA CYS A 200 1.71 13.38 -19.86
C CYS A 200 2.83 14.35 -19.48
N VAL A 201 4.10 13.94 -19.47
CA VAL A 201 5.24 14.84 -19.19
C VAL A 201 5.31 15.96 -20.23
N GLY A 202 5.22 15.62 -21.52
CA GLY A 202 5.22 16.60 -22.61
C GLY A 202 4.01 17.54 -22.59
N LEU A 203 2.86 17.08 -22.11
CA LEU A 203 1.65 17.90 -21.97
C LEU A 203 1.78 18.86 -20.78
N GLY A 204 2.17 18.36 -19.61
CA GLY A 204 2.33 19.18 -18.40
C GLY A 204 3.41 20.27 -18.57
N ALA A 205 4.54 19.92 -19.20
CA ALA A 205 5.59 20.91 -19.48
C ALA A 205 5.10 22.01 -20.44
N ARG A 206 4.34 21.67 -21.48
CA ARG A 206 3.81 22.65 -22.44
C ARG A 206 2.73 23.55 -21.86
N GLU A 207 1.88 23.05 -20.96
CA GLU A 207 0.85 23.86 -20.29
C GLU A 207 1.46 24.95 -19.41
N LEU A 208 2.56 24.64 -18.71
CA LEU A 208 3.21 25.56 -17.76
C LEU A 208 4.28 26.43 -18.41
N PHE A 209 5.04 25.89 -19.35
CA PHE A 209 6.18 26.56 -19.99
C PHE A 209 6.14 26.32 -21.51
N PRO A 210 5.42 27.17 -22.30
CA PRO A 210 5.41 27.06 -23.75
C PRO A 210 6.84 27.20 -24.30
N GLY A 211 7.45 26.08 -24.73
CA GLY A 211 8.82 26.03 -25.26
C GLY A 211 9.84 25.30 -24.38
N ALA A 212 9.48 24.83 -23.21
CA ALA A 212 10.35 23.98 -22.40
C ALA A 212 10.38 22.53 -22.92
N THR A 213 11.58 22.01 -23.09
CA THR A 213 11.85 20.56 -23.26
C THR A 213 12.38 20.02 -21.95
N CYS A 214 11.73 19.02 -21.43
CA CYS A 214 12.19 18.24 -20.30
C CYS A 214 13.21 17.21 -20.76
#